data_12392b012720ca254c33262f4a3693db
#
_entry.id   12392b012720ca254c33262f4a3693db
#
_cell.length_a   1.000
_cell.length_b   1.000
_cell.length_c   1.000
_cell.angle_alpha   90.00
_cell.angle_beta   90.00
_cell.angle_gamma   90.00
#
_symmetry.space_group_name_H-M   'P 1'
#
loop_
_entity.id
_entity.type
_entity.pdbx_description
1 polymer ?
#
loop_
_entity_poly.entity_id
_entity_poly.type
_entity_poly.pdbx_seq_one_letter_code
_entity_poly.pdbx_strand_id
1 'polypeptide(L)'
;MPSTRWRKVVRELWLNRSRTLLVVSSIAVGIFAVGTVQLLRSVILTELQAIYIASNATQASLFVDGADEATLDSVRRIPEVAEAEGRSTLAVKVEVAPDEWKTLTVTAIDDFEDVRINLLQPVYAVAGASGFGAERLTWPEKNEIVLERSALGADNVLPVGVQVGDDLRLRTRDDKERILRITGAVYDPNGFSASFTGSASGYVDYD
;
A
#
# COMPACT_ATOMS: atom_id res chain seq x y z
N MET A 1 22.71 -43.92 -34.66
CA MET A 1 21.62 -43.88 -35.66
C MET A 1 20.30 -44.08 -34.90
N PRO A 2 19.28 -43.24 -35.07
CA PRO A 2 18.00 -43.46 -34.43
C PRO A 2 17.35 -44.72 -34.93
N SER A 3 16.88 -45.56 -33.98
CA SER A 3 16.29 -46.86 -34.32
C SER A 3 15.04 -46.66 -35.21
N THR A 4 14.78 -47.63 -36.12
CA THR A 4 13.67 -47.62 -37.07
C THR A 4 12.30 -47.35 -36.36
N ARG A 5 12.20 -47.70 -35.08
CA ARG A 5 11.01 -47.46 -34.24
C ARG A 5 10.74 -45.96 -34.02
N TRP A 6 11.77 -45.19 -33.73
CA TRP A 6 11.62 -43.73 -33.49
C TRP A 6 11.21 -43.00 -34.81
N ARG A 7 11.71 -43.40 -35.95
CA ARG A 7 11.31 -42.81 -37.25
C ARG A 7 9.82 -43.03 -37.54
N LYS A 8 9.30 -44.22 -37.15
CA LYS A 8 7.87 -44.51 -37.31
C LYS A 8 7.00 -43.64 -36.39
N VAL A 9 7.37 -43.52 -35.10
CA VAL A 9 6.65 -42.70 -34.14
C VAL A 9 6.61 -41.23 -34.57
N VAL A 10 7.75 -40.66 -34.97
CA VAL A 10 7.82 -39.27 -35.46
C VAL A 10 6.92 -39.08 -36.67
N ARG A 11 6.92 -40.02 -37.62
CA ARG A 11 6.09 -39.95 -38.81
C ARG A 11 4.58 -40.02 -38.45
N GLU A 12 4.18 -40.85 -37.52
CA GLU A 12 2.80 -40.93 -37.06
C GLU A 12 2.32 -39.66 -36.35
N LEU A 13 3.18 -39.03 -35.54
CA LEU A 13 2.93 -37.73 -34.93
C LEU A 13 2.71 -36.64 -35.98
N TRP A 14 3.50 -36.64 -37.05
CA TRP A 14 3.35 -35.67 -38.14
C TRP A 14 2.10 -35.90 -38.99
N LEU A 15 1.72 -37.16 -39.24
CA LEU A 15 0.51 -37.50 -39.99
C LEU A 15 -0.76 -37.09 -39.23
N ASN A 16 -0.75 -37.18 -37.89
CA ASN A 16 -1.86 -36.83 -37.03
C ASN A 16 -1.63 -35.51 -36.24
N ARG A 17 -0.97 -34.53 -36.90
CA ARG A 17 -0.52 -33.29 -36.27
C ARG A 17 -1.61 -32.55 -35.48
N SER A 18 -2.86 -32.50 -35.95
CA SER A 18 -3.96 -31.82 -35.26
C SER A 18 -4.28 -32.48 -33.91
N ARG A 19 -4.34 -33.82 -33.87
CA ARG A 19 -4.59 -34.57 -32.65
C ARG A 19 -3.41 -34.47 -31.68
N THR A 20 -2.20 -34.56 -32.19
CA THR A 20 -0.98 -34.41 -31.39
C THR A 20 -0.88 -33.02 -30.80
N LEU A 21 -1.16 -31.99 -31.60
CA LEU A 21 -1.13 -30.60 -31.18
C LEU A 21 -2.17 -30.33 -30.06
N LEU A 22 -3.40 -30.88 -30.20
CA LEU A 22 -4.45 -30.77 -29.15
C LEU A 22 -4.00 -31.38 -27.81
N VAL A 23 -3.41 -32.59 -27.87
CA VAL A 23 -2.94 -33.25 -26.65
C VAL A 23 -1.79 -32.47 -26.00
N VAL A 24 -0.80 -32.07 -26.82
CA VAL A 24 0.33 -31.27 -26.31
C VAL A 24 -0.11 -29.95 -25.75
N SER A 25 -1.02 -29.23 -26.43
CA SER A 25 -1.57 -27.97 -25.93
C SER A 25 -2.33 -28.14 -24.63
N SER A 26 -3.13 -29.19 -24.48
CA SER A 26 -3.85 -29.49 -23.25
C SER A 26 -2.89 -29.70 -22.08
N ILE A 27 -1.84 -30.49 -22.28
CA ILE A 27 -0.81 -30.72 -21.26
C ILE A 27 -0.06 -29.42 -20.96
N ALA A 28 0.32 -28.66 -22.01
CA ALA A 28 1.04 -27.40 -21.85
C ALA A 28 0.24 -26.37 -21.04
N VAL A 29 -1.07 -26.23 -21.31
CA VAL A 29 -1.96 -25.35 -20.55
C VAL A 29 -2.04 -25.79 -19.09
N GLY A 30 -2.15 -27.10 -18.81
CA GLY A 30 -2.17 -27.62 -17.46
C GLY A 30 -0.88 -27.31 -16.68
N ILE A 31 0.28 -27.58 -17.30
CA ILE A 31 1.59 -27.27 -16.68
C ILE A 31 1.75 -25.76 -16.49
N PHE A 32 1.38 -24.95 -17.48
CA PHE A 32 1.44 -23.49 -17.38
C PHE A 32 0.58 -22.97 -16.24
N ALA A 33 -0.67 -23.42 -16.11
CA ALA A 33 -1.55 -23.00 -15.04
C ALA A 33 -0.99 -23.32 -13.66
N VAL A 34 -0.53 -24.55 -13.44
CA VAL A 34 0.10 -24.95 -12.16
C VAL A 34 1.37 -24.17 -11.90
N GLY A 35 2.22 -24.00 -12.90
CA GLY A 35 3.48 -23.24 -12.80
C GLY A 35 3.22 -21.77 -12.44
N THR A 36 2.24 -21.15 -13.08
CA THR A 36 1.86 -19.75 -12.79
C THR A 36 1.37 -19.58 -11.35
N VAL A 37 0.51 -20.48 -10.87
CA VAL A 37 0.02 -20.44 -9.48
C VAL A 37 1.16 -20.61 -8.47
N GLN A 38 2.08 -21.54 -8.71
CA GLN A 38 3.22 -21.76 -7.82
C GLN A 38 4.20 -20.56 -7.82
N LEU A 39 4.45 -20.00 -8.98
CA LEU A 39 5.31 -18.82 -9.11
C LEU A 39 4.69 -17.62 -8.37
N LEU A 40 3.40 -17.35 -8.62
CA LEU A 40 2.68 -16.26 -7.95
C LEU A 40 2.69 -16.41 -6.43
N ARG A 41 2.43 -17.63 -5.94
CA ARG A 41 2.51 -17.93 -4.51
C ARG A 41 3.90 -17.66 -3.94
N SER A 42 4.94 -18.10 -4.62
CA SER A 42 6.33 -17.89 -4.18
C SER A 42 6.67 -16.40 -4.10
N VAL A 43 6.34 -15.63 -5.15
CA VAL A 43 6.59 -14.19 -5.20
C VAL A 43 5.84 -13.47 -4.08
N ILE A 44 4.53 -13.72 -3.94
CA ILE A 44 3.71 -13.06 -2.91
C ILE A 44 4.26 -13.35 -1.50
N LEU A 45 4.56 -14.60 -1.18
CA LEU A 45 5.04 -14.93 0.16
C LEU A 45 6.41 -14.32 0.46
N THR A 46 7.31 -14.28 -0.51
CA THR A 46 8.65 -13.72 -0.33
C THR A 46 8.59 -12.21 -0.19
N GLU A 47 7.85 -11.52 -1.06
CA GLU A 47 7.72 -10.05 -1.04
C GLU A 47 6.97 -9.58 0.20
N LEU A 48 5.88 -10.24 0.58
CA LEU A 48 5.14 -9.87 1.79
C LEU A 48 6.01 -10.01 3.05
N GLN A 49 6.76 -11.10 3.18
CA GLN A 49 7.66 -11.27 4.33
C GLN A 49 8.74 -10.19 4.36
N ALA A 50 9.35 -9.89 3.22
CA ALA A 50 10.37 -8.84 3.14
C ALA A 50 9.80 -7.46 3.54
N ILE A 51 8.61 -7.12 3.08
CA ILE A 51 7.93 -5.87 3.41
C ILE A 51 7.58 -5.82 4.90
N TYR A 52 7.01 -6.89 5.46
CA TYR A 52 6.67 -6.96 6.89
C TYR A 52 7.89 -6.78 7.80
N ILE A 53 9.00 -7.42 7.46
CA ILE A 53 10.25 -7.28 8.21
C ILE A 53 10.81 -5.86 8.05
N ALA A 54 10.81 -5.32 6.83
CA ALA A 54 11.35 -3.99 6.55
C ALA A 54 10.53 -2.85 7.17
N SER A 55 9.21 -3.03 7.32
CA SER A 55 8.33 -2.02 7.93
C SER A 55 8.19 -2.15 9.44
N ASN A 56 8.81 -3.15 10.06
CA ASN A 56 8.60 -3.48 11.47
C ASN A 56 7.09 -3.49 11.82
N ALA A 57 6.35 -4.32 11.10
CA ALA A 57 4.89 -4.34 11.19
C ALA A 57 4.40 -4.62 12.60
N THR A 58 3.40 -3.88 13.05
CA THR A 58 2.77 -4.06 14.35
C THR A 58 2.19 -5.47 14.50
N GLN A 59 2.40 -6.09 15.65
CA GLN A 59 1.87 -7.42 15.96
C GLN A 59 0.52 -7.34 16.69
N ALA A 60 0.27 -6.23 17.38
CA ALA A 60 -0.98 -5.98 18.08
C ALA A 60 -1.31 -4.49 18.07
N SER A 61 -2.59 -4.15 17.88
CA SER A 61 -3.10 -2.79 17.98
C SER A 61 -4.23 -2.74 18.99
N LEU A 62 -4.14 -1.78 19.90
CA LEU A 62 -5.17 -1.51 20.90
C LEU A 62 -5.79 -0.14 20.59
N PHE A 63 -7.11 -0.12 20.49
CA PHE A 63 -7.86 1.12 20.31
C PHE A 63 -8.40 1.57 21.67
N VAL A 64 -8.02 2.76 22.08
CA VAL A 64 -8.39 3.35 23.36
C VAL A 64 -8.86 4.80 23.17
N ASP A 65 -9.70 5.29 24.06
CA ASP A 65 -10.22 6.67 24.03
C ASP A 65 -9.20 7.68 24.62
N GLY A 66 -7.95 7.52 24.29
CA GLY A 66 -6.83 8.33 24.74
C GLY A 66 -5.78 7.48 25.44
N ALA A 67 -4.55 7.69 25.05
CA ALA A 67 -3.36 7.13 25.70
C ALA A 67 -2.38 8.28 25.92
N ASP A 68 -1.99 8.44 27.16
CA ASP A 68 -0.90 9.35 27.53
C ASP A 68 0.44 8.59 27.55
N GLU A 69 1.53 9.33 27.68
CA GLU A 69 2.87 8.75 27.74
C GLU A 69 3.03 7.78 28.92
N ALA A 70 2.35 8.04 30.03
CA ALA A 70 2.38 7.13 31.19
C ALA A 70 1.75 5.77 30.87
N THR A 71 0.71 5.76 30.04
CA THR A 71 0.08 4.53 29.52
C THR A 71 1.02 3.79 28.59
N LEU A 72 1.66 4.49 27.66
CA LEU A 72 2.66 3.90 26.74
C LEU A 72 3.84 3.31 27.51
N ASP A 73 4.36 4.03 28.51
CA ASP A 73 5.43 3.55 29.37
C ASP A 73 5.03 2.30 30.17
N SER A 74 3.77 2.21 30.54
CA SER A 74 3.26 1.02 31.22
C SER A 74 3.23 -0.19 30.31
N VAL A 75 2.88 -0.03 29.03
CA VAL A 75 2.92 -1.06 28.01
C VAL A 75 4.36 -1.46 27.69
N ARG A 76 5.28 -0.49 27.53
CA ARG A 76 6.71 -0.75 27.27
C ARG A 76 7.40 -1.53 28.39
N ARG A 77 6.88 -1.46 29.64
CA ARG A 77 7.42 -2.25 30.77
C ARG A 77 7.00 -3.71 30.79
N ILE A 78 6.10 -4.14 29.93
CA ILE A 78 5.70 -5.55 29.81
C ILE A 78 6.86 -6.32 29.14
N PRO A 79 7.39 -7.38 29.77
CA PRO A 79 8.58 -8.07 29.24
C PRO A 79 8.45 -8.65 27.84
N GLU A 80 7.23 -8.95 27.41
CA GLU A 80 6.91 -9.51 26.09
C GLU A 80 6.72 -8.41 25.01
N VAL A 81 6.72 -7.13 25.39
CA VAL A 81 6.59 -6.00 24.47
C VAL A 81 7.96 -5.45 24.15
N ALA A 82 8.35 -5.54 22.90
CA ALA A 82 9.62 -5.01 22.43
C ALA A 82 9.56 -3.48 22.21
N GLU A 83 8.48 -3.02 21.58
CA GLU A 83 8.25 -1.61 21.23
C GLU A 83 6.75 -1.29 21.36
N ALA A 84 6.42 -0.07 21.76
CA ALA A 84 5.05 0.43 21.76
C ALA A 84 5.03 1.92 21.37
N GLU A 85 4.16 2.23 20.41
CA GLU A 85 3.94 3.59 19.91
C GLU A 85 2.45 3.96 20.01
N GLY A 86 2.20 5.21 20.34
CA GLY A 86 0.87 5.82 20.29
C GLY A 86 0.66 6.57 18.97
N ARG A 87 -0.51 6.40 18.39
CA ARG A 87 -0.91 7.16 17.20
C ARG A 87 -2.35 7.61 17.35
N SER A 88 -2.63 8.84 16.99
CA SER A 88 -4.00 9.36 16.98
C SER A 88 -4.55 9.25 15.57
N THR A 89 -5.71 8.59 15.42
CA THR A 89 -6.35 8.43 14.10
C THR A 89 -7.72 9.07 14.13
N LEU A 90 -7.99 9.94 13.18
CA LEU A 90 -9.21 10.69 13.05
C LEU A 90 -9.79 10.58 11.64
N ALA A 91 -11.07 10.27 11.52
CA ALA A 91 -11.79 10.38 10.27
C ALA A 91 -12.26 11.82 10.07
N VAL A 92 -11.79 12.46 9.02
CA VAL A 92 -12.19 13.80 8.57
C VAL A 92 -12.83 13.72 7.19
N LYS A 93 -13.46 14.79 6.76
CA LYS A 93 -13.97 14.90 5.40
C LYS A 93 -13.04 15.76 4.55
N VAL A 94 -12.74 15.30 3.35
CA VAL A 94 -12.00 16.03 2.32
C VAL A 94 -12.97 16.44 1.20
N GLU A 95 -12.89 17.68 0.74
CA GLU A 95 -13.66 18.16 -0.40
C GLU A 95 -13.04 17.60 -1.69
N VAL A 96 -13.80 16.79 -2.44
CA VAL A 96 -13.34 16.18 -3.70
C VAL A 96 -13.85 16.93 -4.94
N ALA A 97 -15.00 17.59 -4.80
CA ALA A 97 -15.58 18.51 -5.77
C ALA A 97 -16.43 19.54 -5.00
N PRO A 98 -16.86 20.65 -5.62
CA PRO A 98 -17.70 21.63 -4.95
C PRO A 98 -18.88 20.98 -4.26
N ASP A 99 -18.97 21.12 -2.93
CA ASP A 99 -19.98 20.54 -2.04
C ASP A 99 -19.98 18.99 -1.96
N GLU A 100 -19.02 18.30 -2.56
CA GLU A 100 -18.86 16.85 -2.46
C GLU A 100 -17.72 16.48 -1.50
N TRP A 101 -18.07 15.77 -0.44
CA TRP A 101 -17.16 15.41 0.65
C TRP A 101 -16.98 13.91 0.77
N LYS A 102 -15.73 13.46 0.85
CA LYS A 102 -15.37 12.06 1.08
C LYS A 102 -14.65 11.89 2.41
N THR A 103 -14.53 10.67 2.87
CA THR A 103 -13.80 10.36 4.09
C THR A 103 -12.31 10.25 3.82
N LEU A 104 -11.52 10.97 4.60
CA LEU A 104 -10.07 10.86 4.71
C LEU A 104 -9.73 10.42 6.13
N THR A 105 -8.97 9.35 6.25
CA THR A 105 -8.42 8.92 7.54
C THR A 105 -7.08 9.60 7.75
N VAL A 106 -6.98 10.44 8.77
CA VAL A 106 -5.76 11.15 9.13
C VAL A 106 -5.17 10.50 10.37
N THR A 107 -3.91 10.12 10.30
CA THR A 107 -3.14 9.59 11.43
C THR A 107 -2.09 10.62 11.82
N ALA A 108 -2.15 11.09 13.06
CA ALA A 108 -1.14 11.95 13.63
C ALA A 108 -0.02 11.11 14.24
N ILE A 109 1.21 11.48 13.91
CA ILE A 109 2.45 10.89 14.38
C ILE A 109 3.25 11.99 15.08
N ASP A 110 3.75 11.70 16.28
CA ASP A 110 4.45 12.68 17.12
C ASP A 110 5.83 13.03 16.55
N ASP A 111 6.57 12.04 16.10
CA ASP A 111 7.90 12.23 15.49
C ASP A 111 8.09 11.23 14.33
N PHE A 112 8.09 11.75 13.13
CA PHE A 112 8.31 10.93 11.92
C PHE A 112 9.74 10.38 11.81
N GLU A 113 10.72 10.97 12.49
CA GLU A 113 12.10 10.51 12.45
C GLU A 113 12.38 9.39 13.47
N ASP A 114 11.60 9.31 14.56
CA ASP A 114 11.72 8.26 15.59
C ASP A 114 10.63 7.17 15.49
N VAL A 115 9.90 7.09 14.39
CA VAL A 115 8.95 6.00 14.12
C VAL A 115 9.70 4.68 14.06
N ARG A 116 9.29 3.70 14.86
CA ARG A 116 9.90 2.36 14.94
C ARG A 116 8.98 1.23 14.54
N ILE A 117 7.67 1.44 14.62
CA ILE A 117 6.64 0.47 14.27
C ILE A 117 5.86 0.99 13.07
N ASN A 118 5.50 0.11 12.14
CA ASN A 118 4.79 0.46 10.91
C ASN A 118 5.46 1.60 10.15
N LEU A 119 6.74 1.39 9.82
CA LEU A 119 7.56 2.37 9.11
C LEU A 119 6.93 2.75 7.78
N LEU A 120 6.69 4.04 7.59
CA LEU A 120 6.26 4.59 6.33
C LEU A 120 7.43 4.67 5.35
N GLN A 121 7.21 4.24 4.12
CA GLN A 121 8.23 4.29 3.09
C GLN A 121 8.00 5.49 2.18
N PRO A 122 8.94 6.43 2.07
CA PRO A 122 8.84 7.55 1.14
C PRO A 122 8.69 7.09 -0.30
N VAL A 123 7.79 7.70 -1.05
CA VAL A 123 7.59 7.42 -2.46
C VAL A 123 8.05 8.63 -3.28
N TYR A 124 9.10 8.44 -4.08
CA TYR A 124 9.72 9.50 -4.88
C TYR A 124 9.14 9.63 -6.29
N ALA A 125 8.32 8.65 -6.71
CA ALA A 125 7.63 8.70 -8.00
C ALA A 125 6.31 7.94 -7.91
N VAL A 126 5.21 8.59 -8.28
CA VAL A 126 3.90 7.94 -8.46
C VAL A 126 3.63 7.83 -9.95
N ALA A 127 3.32 6.63 -10.43
CA ALA A 127 2.98 6.41 -11.82
C ALA A 127 1.77 7.26 -12.22
N GLY A 128 1.93 8.11 -13.22
CA GLY A 128 0.88 9.01 -13.71
C GLY A 128 0.84 10.40 -13.07
N ALA A 129 1.59 10.66 -12.02
CA ALA A 129 1.76 12.00 -11.46
C ALA A 129 2.97 12.68 -12.11
N SER A 130 2.72 13.71 -12.90
CA SER A 130 3.76 14.59 -13.43
C SER A 130 4.24 15.48 -12.28
N GLY A 131 5.43 15.25 -11.74
CA GLY A 131 6.00 16.19 -10.78
C GLY A 131 6.70 15.58 -9.58
N PHE A 132 6.77 14.26 -9.44
CA PHE A 132 7.67 13.65 -8.49
C PHE A 132 9.10 13.72 -9.01
N GLY A 133 9.74 14.86 -8.76
CA GLY A 133 11.18 14.99 -8.85
C GLY A 133 11.83 14.17 -7.74
N ALA A 134 13.09 13.80 -7.92
CA ALA A 134 13.90 13.10 -6.94
C ALA A 134 14.24 13.97 -5.70
N GLU A 135 13.40 14.92 -5.36
CA GLU A 135 13.55 15.70 -4.13
C GLU A 135 13.13 14.82 -2.94
N ARG A 136 13.96 14.87 -1.94
CA ARG A 136 13.81 14.14 -0.68
C ARG A 136 12.45 14.49 -0.08
N LEU A 137 11.63 13.48 0.24
CA LEU A 137 10.41 13.70 1.00
C LEU A 137 10.77 14.49 2.26
N THR A 138 10.11 15.62 2.45
CA THR A 138 10.12 16.33 3.74
C THR A 138 8.91 15.82 4.53
N TRP A 139 9.15 15.39 5.75
CA TRP A 139 8.05 15.02 6.63
C TRP A 139 7.15 16.24 6.85
N PRO A 140 5.84 16.04 7.05
CA PRO A 140 4.90 17.14 7.15
C PRO A 140 5.15 17.95 8.43
N GLU A 141 5.13 19.25 8.28
CA GLU A 141 5.09 20.21 9.38
C GLU A 141 3.64 20.66 9.65
N LYS A 142 3.48 21.65 10.50
CA LYS A 142 2.16 22.21 10.81
C LYS A 142 1.41 22.69 9.56
N ASN A 143 0.16 22.26 9.42
CA ASN A 143 -0.71 22.43 8.26
C ASN A 143 -0.24 21.75 6.97
N GLU A 144 0.55 20.73 7.12
CA GLU A 144 1.00 19.87 6.02
C GLU A 144 0.51 18.45 6.21
N ILE A 145 0.45 17.70 5.11
CA ILE A 145 0.01 16.31 5.08
C ILE A 145 0.82 15.53 4.05
N VAL A 146 1.24 14.33 4.40
CA VAL A 146 1.67 13.33 3.43
C VAL A 146 0.56 12.32 3.21
N LEU A 147 0.34 11.92 1.97
CA LEU A 147 -0.74 11.01 1.59
C LEU A 147 -0.20 9.61 1.30
N GLU A 148 -1.00 8.60 1.60
CA GLU A 148 -0.72 7.26 1.10
C GLU A 148 -0.82 7.27 -0.44
N ARG A 149 0.20 6.70 -1.11
CA ARG A 149 0.39 6.81 -2.57
C ARG A 149 -0.82 6.38 -3.40
N SER A 150 -1.58 5.39 -2.93
CA SER A 150 -2.75 4.89 -3.66
C SER A 150 -3.90 5.89 -3.68
N ALA A 151 -3.93 6.86 -2.76
CA ALA A 151 -4.92 7.91 -2.75
C ALA A 151 -4.73 8.90 -3.92
N LEU A 152 -3.49 9.18 -4.33
CA LEU A 152 -3.17 10.10 -5.42
C LEU A 152 -3.53 9.54 -6.81
N GLY A 153 -3.75 8.24 -6.93
CA GLY A 153 -4.11 7.58 -8.19
C GLY A 153 -5.50 6.94 -8.19
N ALA A 154 -6.25 7.09 -7.09
CA ALA A 154 -7.58 6.47 -6.96
C ALA A 154 -8.67 7.43 -7.44
N ASP A 155 -9.46 6.99 -8.39
CA ASP A 155 -10.61 7.75 -8.86
C ASP A 155 -11.62 7.97 -7.71
N ASN A 156 -12.10 9.21 -7.60
CA ASN A 156 -13.14 9.64 -6.67
C ASN A 156 -12.81 9.51 -5.16
N VAL A 157 -11.56 9.40 -4.78
CA VAL A 157 -11.15 9.34 -3.36
C VAL A 157 -10.61 10.71 -2.89
N LEU A 158 -9.90 11.40 -3.79
CA LEU A 158 -9.42 12.77 -3.63
C LEU A 158 -9.88 13.63 -4.81
N PRO A 159 -9.68 14.96 -4.78
CA PRO A 159 -9.95 15.83 -5.92
C PRO A 159 -9.25 15.31 -7.18
N VAL A 160 -9.95 15.37 -8.32
CA VAL A 160 -9.40 14.91 -9.60
C VAL A 160 -8.15 15.70 -9.97
N GLY A 161 -7.06 14.98 -10.23
CA GLY A 161 -5.79 15.58 -10.65
C GLY A 161 -4.97 16.20 -9.52
N VAL A 162 -5.34 15.96 -8.26
CA VAL A 162 -4.57 16.44 -7.10
C VAL A 162 -3.15 15.88 -7.12
N GLN A 163 -2.19 16.74 -6.82
CA GLN A 163 -0.76 16.44 -6.84
C GLN A 163 -0.08 16.90 -5.55
N VAL A 164 1.15 16.44 -5.34
CA VAL A 164 2.00 16.99 -4.29
C VAL A 164 2.27 18.47 -4.56
N GLY A 165 2.10 19.30 -3.55
CA GLY A 165 2.15 20.75 -3.61
C GLY A 165 0.78 21.42 -3.63
N ASP A 166 -0.29 20.68 -3.86
CA ASP A 166 -1.66 21.20 -3.82
C ASP A 166 -2.18 21.29 -2.38
N ASP A 167 -3.21 22.10 -2.21
CA ASP A 167 -3.90 22.28 -0.95
C ASP A 167 -5.16 21.43 -0.90
N LEU A 168 -5.36 20.70 0.22
CA LEU A 168 -6.58 19.96 0.52
C LEU A 168 -7.44 20.72 1.52
N ARG A 169 -8.71 20.92 1.19
CA ARG A 169 -9.69 21.43 2.13
C ARG A 169 -10.30 20.28 2.92
N LEU A 170 -10.13 20.31 4.23
CA LEU A 170 -10.63 19.31 5.16
C LEU A 170 -11.69 19.91 6.05
N ARG A 171 -12.63 19.08 6.49
CA ARG A 171 -13.64 19.41 7.50
C ARG A 171 -13.59 18.41 8.63
N THR A 172 -13.35 18.89 9.83
CA THR A 172 -13.31 18.10 11.05
C THR A 172 -14.71 17.75 11.54
N ARG A 173 -14.81 16.90 12.59
CA ARG A 173 -16.10 16.47 13.16
C ARG A 173 -16.94 17.63 13.74
N ASP A 174 -16.28 18.66 14.21
CA ASP A 174 -16.89 19.89 14.77
C ASP A 174 -17.12 20.97 13.70
N ASP A 175 -17.22 20.56 12.44
CA ASP A 175 -17.47 21.41 11.26
C ASP A 175 -16.45 22.54 11.04
N LYS A 176 -15.26 22.43 11.60
CA LYS A 176 -14.18 23.37 11.32
C LYS A 176 -13.46 22.99 10.04
N GLU A 177 -13.31 23.95 9.17
CA GLU A 177 -12.52 23.79 7.95
C GLU A 177 -11.04 24.07 8.21
N ARG A 178 -10.20 23.25 7.60
CA ARG A 178 -8.75 23.36 7.61
C ARG A 178 -8.23 23.16 6.18
N ILE A 179 -7.15 23.85 5.87
CA ILE A 179 -6.44 23.67 4.62
C ILE A 179 -5.09 23.05 4.99
N LEU A 180 -4.78 21.91 4.40
CA LEU A 180 -3.48 21.24 4.55
C LEU A 180 -2.81 21.14 3.19
N ARG A 181 -1.52 21.46 3.13
CA ARG A 181 -0.70 21.34 1.94
C ARG A 181 -0.15 19.91 1.83
N ILE A 182 -0.26 19.31 0.65
CA ILE A 182 0.33 18.00 0.38
C ILE A 182 1.83 18.17 0.15
N THR A 183 2.66 17.63 1.03
CA THR A 183 4.13 17.71 0.93
C THR A 183 4.76 16.48 0.32
N GLY A 184 4.02 15.37 0.21
CA GLY A 184 4.58 14.17 -0.36
C GLY A 184 3.63 12.98 -0.38
N ALA A 185 4.16 11.87 -0.83
CA ALA A 185 3.48 10.57 -0.79
C ALA A 185 4.32 9.54 -0.06
N VAL A 186 3.64 8.69 0.69
CA VAL A 186 4.25 7.56 1.39
C VAL A 186 3.56 6.26 0.98
N TYR A 187 4.27 5.17 1.09
CA TYR A 187 3.72 3.83 1.05
C TYR A 187 3.62 3.31 2.48
N ASP A 188 2.41 2.98 2.90
CA ASP A 188 2.16 2.28 4.16
C ASP A 188 1.98 0.78 3.87
N PRO A 189 2.96 -0.07 4.19
CA PRO A 189 2.86 -1.51 3.96
C PRO A 189 1.76 -2.19 4.78
N ASN A 190 1.31 -1.55 5.85
CA ASN A 190 0.31 -2.09 6.77
C ASN A 190 -1.08 -1.48 6.52
N GLY A 191 -1.15 -0.45 5.67
CA GLY A 191 -2.38 0.21 5.25
C GLY A 191 -3.06 -0.50 4.09
N PHE A 192 -4.36 -0.28 3.97
CA PHE A 192 -5.11 -0.73 2.80
C PHE A 192 -5.10 0.34 1.72
N SER A 193 -4.91 -0.08 0.47
CA SER A 193 -5.00 0.81 -0.68
C SER A 193 -6.36 1.51 -0.75
N ALA A 194 -6.35 2.81 -1.06
CA ALA A 194 -7.55 3.62 -1.26
C ALA A 194 -8.50 3.05 -2.31
N SER A 195 -7.97 2.36 -3.32
CA SER A 195 -8.76 1.67 -4.35
C SER A 195 -9.62 0.51 -3.81
N PHE A 196 -9.23 -0.08 -2.67
CA PHE A 196 -10.01 -1.13 -2.03
C PHE A 196 -10.98 -0.61 -0.97
N THR A 197 -10.56 0.40 -0.21
CA THR A 197 -11.34 0.94 0.91
C THR A 197 -12.33 2.03 0.48
N GLY A 198 -12.07 2.66 -0.66
CA GLY A 198 -12.83 3.84 -1.11
C GLY A 198 -12.58 5.08 -0.23
N SER A 199 -11.55 5.07 0.61
CA SER A 199 -11.15 6.20 1.45
C SER A 199 -9.64 6.42 1.38
N ALA A 200 -9.22 7.69 1.40
CA ALA A 200 -7.82 8.05 1.45
C ALA A 200 -7.26 7.93 2.87
N SER A 201 -5.95 7.71 2.97
CA SER A 201 -5.20 7.81 4.21
C SER A 201 -4.12 8.90 4.08
N GLY A 202 -3.93 9.66 5.13
CA GLY A 202 -2.92 10.69 5.23
C GLY A 202 -2.30 10.73 6.62
N TYR A 203 -1.11 11.30 6.71
CA TYR A 203 -0.31 11.38 7.93
C TYR A 203 0.09 12.84 8.16
N VAL A 204 -0.07 13.30 9.37
CA VAL A 204 0.23 14.67 9.80
C VAL A 204 1.09 14.63 11.04
N ASP A 205 1.81 15.72 11.28
CA ASP A 205 2.45 15.97 12.55
C ASP A 205 1.39 16.19 13.66
N TYR A 206 1.69 15.73 14.88
CA TYR A 206 0.78 15.82 16.02
C TYR A 206 0.60 17.27 16.51
N ASP A 207 1.57 18.17 16.29
CA ASP A 207 1.55 19.59 16.62
C ASP A 207 0.73 20.43 15.60
#